data_a3994a5bf966ca50880662e070b427ae
#
_entry.id   a3994a5bf966ca50880662e070b427ae
#
_cell.length_a   1.000
_cell.length_b   1.000
_cell.length_c   1.000
_cell.angle_alpha   90.00
_cell.angle_beta   90.00
_cell.angle_gamma   90.00
#
_symmetry.space_group_name_H-M   'P 1'
#
loop_
_entity.id
_entity.type
_entity.pdbx_description
1 polymer ?
#
loop_
_entity_poly.entity_id
_entity_poly.type
_entity_poly.pdbx_seq_one_letter_code
_entity_poly.pdbx_strand_id
1 'polypeptide(L)'
;DAPCSSSGVIRRHPDIKHLRRKDDIYTFQKKQLKIISAMWKILAPKGRLLYVTCSIFKEENDEVMNQFLEKHDNVALQDLLLNNNILEKMIKTRYGYQLFPGTINTDGFYFSCLKKLF
;
A
#
# COMPACT_ATOMS: atom_id res chain seq x y z
N ASP A 1 -7.38 0.44 3.51
CA ASP A 1 -7.59 1.19 2.27
C ASP A 1 -7.26 2.66 2.53
N ALA A 2 -6.08 3.07 2.10
CA ALA A 2 -5.57 4.41 2.37
C ALA A 2 -5.92 5.38 1.24
N PRO A 3 -6.27 6.63 1.54
CA PRO A 3 -6.45 7.65 0.51
C PRO A 3 -5.14 7.83 -0.26
N CYS A 4 -5.21 7.81 -1.59
CA CYS A 4 -4.04 7.83 -2.46
C CYS A 4 -4.31 8.60 -3.76
N SER A 5 -3.32 8.68 -4.63
CA SER A 5 -3.44 9.33 -5.94
C SER A 5 -4.42 8.64 -6.87
N SER A 6 -4.76 7.38 -6.59
CA SER A 6 -5.62 6.53 -7.42
C SER A 6 -5.04 6.28 -8.83
N SER A 7 -3.73 6.31 -8.97
CA SER A 7 -3.06 6.09 -10.26
C SER A 7 -3.31 4.69 -10.85
N GLY A 8 -3.65 3.71 -10.03
CA GLY A 8 -4.00 2.36 -10.47
C GLY A 8 -5.39 2.21 -11.09
N VAL A 9 -6.25 3.23 -10.99
CA VAL A 9 -7.63 3.21 -11.50
C VAL A 9 -7.86 4.19 -12.65
N ILE A 10 -6.80 4.69 -13.27
CA ILE A 10 -6.88 5.68 -14.37
C ILE A 10 -7.75 5.16 -15.53
N ARG A 11 -7.75 3.88 -15.81
CA ARG A 11 -8.57 3.30 -16.88
C ARG A 11 -10.07 3.53 -16.68
N ARG A 12 -10.53 3.62 -15.42
CA ARG A 12 -11.95 3.89 -15.08
C ARG A 12 -12.20 5.37 -14.83
N HIS A 13 -11.16 6.11 -14.45
CA HIS A 13 -11.20 7.52 -14.13
C HIS A 13 -10.05 8.26 -14.85
N PRO A 14 -10.12 8.41 -16.18
CA PRO A 14 -9.02 8.97 -16.97
C PRO A 14 -8.70 10.42 -16.65
N ASP A 15 -9.61 11.16 -16.02
CA ASP A 15 -9.42 12.52 -15.54
C ASP A 15 -8.32 12.62 -14.46
N ILE A 16 -8.08 11.56 -13.68
CA ILE A 16 -7.02 11.50 -12.66
C ILE A 16 -5.66 11.86 -13.27
N LYS A 17 -5.38 11.39 -14.48
CA LYS A 17 -4.15 11.68 -15.22
C LYS A 17 -3.89 13.17 -15.40
N HIS A 18 -4.96 13.95 -15.55
CA HIS A 18 -4.90 15.39 -15.75
C HIS A 18 -4.99 16.19 -14.43
N LEU A 19 -5.62 15.61 -13.41
CA LEU A 19 -5.85 16.28 -12.12
C LEU A 19 -4.68 16.12 -11.15
N ARG A 20 -3.93 15.01 -11.21
CA ARG A 20 -2.84 14.72 -10.27
C ARG A 20 -1.56 15.46 -10.68
N ARG A 21 -0.90 16.02 -9.65
CA ARG A 21 0.40 16.69 -9.77
C ARG A 21 1.44 15.94 -8.94
N LYS A 22 2.71 16.15 -9.23
CA LYS A 22 3.81 15.52 -8.49
C LYS A 22 3.75 15.81 -6.99
N ASP A 23 3.40 17.03 -6.60
CA ASP A 23 3.30 17.43 -5.19
C ASP A 23 2.15 16.72 -4.46
N ASP A 24 1.10 16.32 -5.17
CA ASP A 24 -0.02 15.57 -4.60
C ASP A 24 0.45 14.21 -4.05
N ILE A 25 1.40 13.57 -4.72
CA ILE A 25 1.96 12.27 -4.31
C ILE A 25 2.58 12.37 -2.92
N TYR A 26 3.40 13.40 -2.68
CA TYR A 26 4.02 13.62 -1.37
C TYR A 26 3.01 14.01 -0.29
N THR A 27 1.97 14.75 -0.66
CA THR A 27 0.87 15.07 0.25
C THR A 27 0.12 13.81 0.67
N PHE A 28 -0.18 12.92 -0.26
CA PHE A 28 -0.79 11.62 0.04
C PHE A 28 0.12 10.75 0.89
N GLN A 29 1.41 10.70 0.59
CA GLN A 29 2.39 9.93 1.37
C GLN A 29 2.37 10.35 2.85
N LYS A 30 2.40 11.66 3.13
CA LYS A 30 2.33 12.17 4.51
C LYS A 30 1.03 11.77 5.21
N LYS A 31 -0.09 11.85 4.50
CA LYS A 31 -1.40 11.46 5.03
C LYS A 31 -1.43 9.94 5.33
N GLN A 32 -0.93 9.13 4.43
CA GLN A 32 -0.84 7.67 4.59
C GLN A 32 0.00 7.29 5.80
N LEU A 33 1.15 7.94 6.01
CA LEU A 33 2.00 7.73 7.19
C LEU A 33 1.29 8.09 8.50
N LYS A 34 0.52 9.16 8.51
CA LYS A 34 -0.28 9.53 9.70
C LYS A 34 -1.35 8.49 9.99
N ILE A 35 -2.05 8.02 8.97
CA ILE A 35 -3.13 7.03 9.11
C ILE A 35 -2.58 5.70 9.62
N ILE A 36 -1.53 5.16 8.98
CA ILE A 36 -0.96 3.88 9.41
C ILE A 36 -0.42 3.95 10.83
N SER A 37 0.21 5.05 11.20
CA SER A 37 0.72 5.26 12.55
C SER A 37 -0.40 5.35 13.59
N ALA A 38 -1.51 5.99 13.25
CA ALA A 38 -2.68 6.05 14.12
C ALA A 38 -3.33 4.67 14.31
N MET A 39 -3.50 3.92 13.22
CA MET A 39 -4.03 2.55 13.27
C MET A 39 -3.12 1.61 14.06
N TRP A 40 -1.80 1.78 13.92
CA TRP A 40 -0.82 0.97 14.65
C TRP A 40 -0.91 1.17 16.18
N LYS A 41 -1.21 2.38 16.63
CA LYS A 41 -1.36 2.67 18.07
C LYS A 41 -2.51 1.90 18.70
N ILE A 42 -3.63 1.79 17.99
CA ILE A 42 -4.84 1.11 18.51
C ILE A 42 -4.85 -0.40 18.24
N LEU A 43 -3.96 -0.88 17.37
CA LEU A 43 -3.85 -2.31 17.08
C LEU A 43 -3.32 -3.06 18.31
N ALA A 44 -4.01 -4.13 18.69
CA ALA A 44 -3.57 -4.99 19.81
C ALA A 44 -2.24 -5.71 19.48
N PRO A 45 -1.44 -6.04 20.49
CA PRO A 45 -0.28 -6.93 20.27
C PRO A 45 -0.69 -8.22 19.59
N LYS A 46 0.16 -8.72 18.70
CA LYS A 46 -0.09 -9.88 17.82
C LYS A 46 -1.19 -9.65 16.77
N GLY A 47 -1.81 -8.48 16.75
CA GLY A 47 -2.75 -8.07 15.71
C GLY A 47 -2.08 -7.91 14.34
N ARG A 48 -2.88 -7.96 13.29
CA ARG A 48 -2.44 -7.77 11.90
C ARG A 48 -3.07 -6.51 11.33
N LEU A 49 -2.29 -5.80 10.50
CA LEU A 49 -2.76 -4.65 9.74
C LEU A 49 -2.45 -4.88 8.27
N LEU A 50 -3.47 -4.79 7.45
CA LEU A 50 -3.32 -4.81 5.99
C LEU A 50 -3.36 -3.37 5.47
N TYR A 51 -2.27 -2.94 4.86
CA TYR A 51 -2.19 -1.66 4.18
C TYR A 51 -2.46 -1.85 2.69
N VAL A 52 -3.39 -1.08 2.15
CA VAL A 52 -3.82 -1.17 0.75
C VAL A 52 -3.90 0.22 0.14
N THR A 53 -3.41 0.36 -1.09
CA THR A 53 -3.67 1.53 -1.93
C THR A 53 -4.09 1.08 -3.32
N CYS A 54 -4.76 1.94 -4.06
CA CYS A 54 -4.96 1.80 -5.51
C CYS A 54 -3.95 2.63 -6.29
N SER A 55 -2.72 2.76 -5.79
CA SER A 55 -1.62 3.47 -6.41
C SER A 55 -0.59 2.50 -7.01
N ILE A 56 0.03 2.91 -8.11
CA ILE A 56 1.19 2.23 -8.69
C ILE A 56 2.51 2.91 -8.34
N PHE A 57 2.47 4.01 -7.58
CA PHE A 57 3.66 4.77 -7.21
C PHE A 57 4.33 4.22 -5.96
N LYS A 58 5.63 3.96 -6.03
CA LYS A 58 6.42 3.49 -4.89
C LYS A 58 6.38 4.47 -3.71
N GLU A 59 6.26 5.78 -3.98
CA GLU A 59 6.19 6.83 -2.96
C GLU A 59 4.98 6.65 -2.03
N GLU A 60 3.88 6.09 -2.52
CA GLU A 60 2.67 5.79 -1.75
C GLU A 60 2.64 4.35 -1.22
N ASN A 61 3.53 3.51 -1.65
CA ASN A 61 3.57 2.07 -1.40
C ASN A 61 4.81 1.69 -0.56
N ASP A 62 5.86 1.16 -1.18
CA ASP A 62 7.04 0.70 -0.43
C ASP A 62 7.74 1.82 0.35
N GLU A 63 7.74 3.05 -0.12
CA GLU A 63 8.35 4.16 0.63
C GLU A 63 7.57 4.50 1.90
N VAL A 64 6.24 4.42 1.89
CA VAL A 64 5.43 4.56 3.10
C VAL A 64 5.77 3.45 4.08
N MET A 65 5.87 2.22 3.61
CA MET A 65 6.24 1.07 4.45
C MET A 65 7.65 1.25 5.02
N ASN A 66 8.62 1.66 4.22
CA ASN A 66 9.98 1.91 4.69
C ASN A 66 10.01 2.93 5.84
N GLN A 67 9.41 4.09 5.63
CA GLN A 67 9.37 5.15 6.63
C GLN A 67 8.61 4.74 7.90
N PHE A 68 7.59 3.90 7.75
CA PHE A 68 6.85 3.37 8.89
C PHE A 68 7.69 2.37 9.69
N LEU A 69 8.33 1.43 9.00
CA LEU A 69 9.15 0.38 9.62
C LEU A 69 10.38 0.95 10.34
N GLU A 70 10.99 2.01 9.81
CA GLU A 70 12.12 2.69 10.45
C GLU A 70 11.77 3.29 11.82
N LYS A 71 10.50 3.58 12.05
CA LYS A 71 10.01 4.20 13.30
C LYS A 71 9.42 3.19 14.30
N HIS A 72 9.32 1.93 13.93
CA HIS A 72 8.67 0.90 14.73
C HIS A 72 9.49 -0.39 14.74
N ASP A 73 9.97 -0.77 15.90
CA ASP A 73 10.76 -1.99 16.13
C ASP A 73 9.90 -3.23 16.42
N ASN A 74 8.61 -3.01 16.69
CA ASN A 74 7.66 -4.07 17.06
C ASN A 74 6.78 -4.55 15.91
N VAL A 75 7.28 -4.45 14.68
CA VAL A 75 6.56 -4.83 13.47
C VAL A 75 7.29 -5.93 12.71
N ALA A 76 6.53 -6.88 12.19
CA ALA A 76 7.03 -7.90 11.27
C ALA A 76 6.18 -7.89 10.00
N LEU A 77 6.85 -8.01 8.84
CA LEU A 77 6.17 -8.25 7.57
C LEU A 77 5.60 -9.67 7.55
N GLN A 78 4.42 -9.81 6.97
CA GLN A 78 3.75 -11.09 6.78
C GLN A 78 3.46 -11.29 5.29
N ASP A 79 3.57 -12.52 4.83
CA ASP A 79 3.14 -12.87 3.48
C ASP A 79 1.61 -12.81 3.38
N LEU A 80 1.12 -12.45 2.20
CA LEU A 80 -0.30 -12.50 1.91
C LEU A 80 -0.74 -13.96 1.76
N LEU A 81 -1.80 -14.32 2.46
CA LEU A 81 -2.43 -15.64 2.34
C LEU A 81 -3.48 -15.59 1.22
N LEU A 82 -3.03 -15.58 -0.01
CA LEU A 82 -3.88 -15.59 -1.20
C LEU A 82 -3.67 -16.86 -2.01
N ASN A 83 -4.62 -17.12 -2.92
CA ASN A 83 -4.48 -18.20 -3.91
C ASN A 83 -3.18 -18.00 -4.71
N ASN A 84 -2.41 -19.07 -4.91
CA ASN A 84 -1.15 -19.03 -5.65
C ASN A 84 -1.31 -18.45 -7.06
N ASN A 85 -2.43 -18.72 -7.75
CA ASN A 85 -2.70 -18.17 -9.07
C ASN A 85 -2.76 -16.64 -9.08
N ILE A 86 -3.21 -16.03 -7.99
CA ILE A 86 -3.24 -14.57 -7.83
C ILE A 86 -1.87 -14.05 -7.45
N LEU A 87 -1.20 -14.69 -6.49
CA LEU A 87 0.14 -14.30 -6.02
C LEU A 87 1.18 -14.32 -7.14
N GLU A 88 1.14 -15.32 -8.03
CA GLU A 88 2.05 -15.43 -9.17
C GLU A 88 1.93 -14.26 -10.16
N LYS A 89 0.77 -13.60 -10.22
CA LYS A 89 0.51 -12.45 -11.08
C LYS A 89 0.84 -11.12 -10.43
N MET A 90 1.14 -11.12 -9.14
CA MET A 90 1.61 -9.95 -8.39
C MET A 90 3.13 -9.87 -8.43
N ILE A 91 3.65 -8.65 -8.42
CA ILE A 91 5.08 -8.43 -8.27
C ILE A 91 5.37 -8.25 -6.79
N LYS A 92 6.17 -9.13 -6.22
CA LYS A 92 6.65 -8.99 -4.85
C LYS A 92 7.65 -7.84 -4.80
N THR A 93 7.36 -6.86 -3.94
CA THR A 93 8.24 -5.72 -3.67
C THR A 93 9.01 -5.95 -2.38
N ARG A 94 9.81 -4.98 -1.96
CA ARG A 94 10.58 -5.10 -0.71
C ARG A 94 9.69 -5.27 0.53
N TYR A 95 8.54 -4.61 0.56
CA TYR A 95 7.66 -4.58 1.73
C TYR A 95 6.24 -5.07 1.48
N GLY A 96 5.93 -5.47 0.25
CA GLY A 96 4.57 -5.89 -0.08
C GLY A 96 4.44 -6.48 -1.47
N TYR A 97 3.28 -6.29 -2.06
CA TYR A 97 2.92 -6.85 -3.36
C TYR A 97 2.25 -5.79 -4.21
N GLN A 98 2.70 -5.64 -5.45
CA GLN A 98 2.14 -4.72 -6.42
C GLN A 98 1.40 -5.48 -7.52
N LEU A 99 0.14 -5.13 -7.73
CA LEU A 99 -0.66 -5.56 -8.87
C LEU A 99 -0.80 -4.37 -9.82
N PHE A 100 -0.31 -4.51 -11.06
CA PHE A 100 -0.43 -3.47 -12.07
C PHE A 100 -1.76 -3.55 -12.81
N PRO A 101 -2.29 -2.40 -13.30
CA PRO A 101 -3.53 -2.38 -14.08
C PRO A 101 -3.47 -3.32 -15.27
N GLY A 102 -4.55 -4.08 -15.49
CA GLY A 102 -4.68 -4.98 -16.64
C GLY A 102 -4.05 -6.36 -16.50
N THR A 103 -3.27 -6.63 -15.45
CA THR A 103 -2.57 -7.91 -15.27
C THR A 103 -3.52 -9.09 -15.19
N ILE A 104 -4.62 -8.97 -14.44
CA ILE A 104 -5.69 -9.97 -14.34
C ILE A 104 -7.05 -9.34 -14.61
N ASN A 105 -7.09 -8.40 -15.55
CA ASN A 105 -8.28 -7.61 -15.89
C ASN A 105 -8.82 -6.81 -14.69
N THR A 106 -7.94 -6.34 -13.82
CA THR A 106 -8.27 -5.50 -12.65
C THR A 106 -7.56 -4.16 -12.70
N ASP A 107 -7.88 -3.32 -11.72
CA ASP A 107 -7.14 -2.10 -11.44
C ASP A 107 -5.79 -2.39 -10.78
N GLY A 108 -4.94 -1.38 -10.68
CA GLY A 108 -3.70 -1.46 -9.92
C GLY A 108 -3.96 -1.37 -8.41
N PHE A 109 -3.29 -2.22 -7.65
CA PHE A 109 -3.34 -2.24 -6.19
C PHE A 109 -1.99 -2.57 -5.59
N TYR A 110 -1.76 -2.06 -4.40
CA TYR A 110 -0.62 -2.44 -3.57
C TYR A 110 -1.13 -2.99 -2.23
N PHE A 111 -0.46 -4.01 -1.74
CA PHE A 111 -0.79 -4.67 -0.48
C PHE A 111 0.47 -4.87 0.35
N SER A 112 0.41 -4.53 1.64
CA SER A 112 1.43 -4.89 2.61
C SER A 112 0.77 -5.35 3.90
N CYS A 113 1.14 -6.52 4.37
CA CYS A 113 0.60 -7.10 5.61
C CYS A 113 1.63 -6.99 6.72
N LEU A 114 1.22 -6.36 7.82
CA LEU A 114 2.05 -6.13 9.00
C LEU A 114 1.49 -6.87 10.21
N LYS A 115 2.37 -7.44 11.03
CA LYS A 115 2.00 -8.04 12.31
C LYS A 115 2.66 -7.26 13.44
N LYS A 116 1.88 -6.90 14.45
CA LYS A 116 2.39 -6.28 15.66
C LYS A 116 2.94 -7.35 16.59
N LEU A 117 4.20 -7.25 16.95
CA LEU A 117 4.87 -8.28 17.77
C LEU A 117 4.51 -8.14 19.25
N PHE A 118 4.56 -6.90 19.75
CA PHE A 118 4.23 -6.59 21.15
C PHE A 118 3.69 -5.18 21.31
#